data_b2e05f12fe3b675a445dbf1945b280a8
#
_entry.id   b2e05f12fe3b675a445dbf1945b280a8
#
_cell.length_a   1.000
_cell.length_b   1.000
_cell.length_c   1.000
_cell.angle_alpha   90.00
_cell.angle_beta   90.00
_cell.angle_gamma   90.00
#
_symmetry.space_group_name_H-M   'P 1'
#
loop_
_entity.id
_entity.type
_entity.pdbx_description
1 polymer ?
#
loop_
_entity_poly.entity_id
_entity_poly.type
_entity_poly.pdbx_seq_one_letter_code
_entity_poly.pdbx_strand_id
1 'polypeptide(L)'
;MLGLLVFTSCVDDEGNNNMSDVNEAKIEGIEDSYYKVADMENLEIPVKVTGTLSGDDQNSFDYMWYLCAKDIGGTQHSHTVISNEKDLSYPLTNIRPGTYSIYFRATDKATKLIYEKNCLLKVISPYVRGFYLYGDKEDGTVGIDFVSMLEERDTTVIADMFENTRGIKHAKNLFFTGCTGMGADKANLEYLYAVTDDGSYPLTHSSSESKIAFAETDFNEMAWPTISTIKKPLKVLDIWPHAYGSGNTMRSRTSRFVLTDQAMFFGSLYQGESYGNPANCYVQGDDKLVELAPYGFYPDNSSYTSTVYLFDRTNHKFVKLANTYSANTNLAKITDTK
;
A
#
# COMPACT_ATOMS: atom_id res chain seq x y z
N MET A 1 35.14 64.82 54.59
CA MET A 1 35.88 64.85 53.33
C MET A 1 35.98 63.46 52.78
N LEU A 2 35.11 63.11 51.86
CA LEU A 2 35.00 61.74 51.32
C LEU A 2 35.71 61.74 49.97
N GLY A 3 36.82 61.05 49.88
CA GLY A 3 37.58 60.95 48.65
C GLY A 3 36.94 59.90 47.71
N LEU A 4 36.51 60.36 46.52
CA LEU A 4 36.01 59.53 45.45
C LEU A 4 37.18 58.97 44.68
N LEU A 5 37.47 57.67 44.85
CA LEU A 5 38.42 56.93 44.02
C LEU A 5 37.70 56.53 42.70
N VAL A 6 38.05 57.18 41.62
CA VAL A 6 37.65 56.80 40.25
C VAL A 6 38.67 55.79 39.76
N PHE A 7 38.28 54.54 39.66
CA PHE A 7 39.01 53.51 38.91
C PHE A 7 38.67 53.65 37.44
N THR A 8 39.54 54.23 36.62
CA THR A 8 39.49 54.10 35.18
C THR A 8 40.12 52.76 34.82
N SER A 9 39.32 51.75 34.66
CA SER A 9 39.73 50.50 33.99
C SER A 9 39.70 50.76 32.50
N CYS A 10 40.79 51.12 31.89
CA CYS A 10 41.00 50.88 30.46
C CYS A 10 41.27 49.40 30.33
N VAL A 11 40.28 48.66 29.99
CA VAL A 11 40.44 47.35 29.34
C VAL A 11 40.79 47.65 27.91
N ASP A 12 42.04 47.66 27.56
CA ASP A 12 42.45 47.53 26.16
C ASP A 12 42.02 46.12 25.74
N ASP A 13 40.84 46.07 25.12
CA ASP A 13 40.41 44.87 24.41
C ASP A 13 41.30 44.77 23.14
N GLU A 14 42.50 44.18 23.34
CA GLU A 14 43.25 43.66 22.22
C GLU A 14 42.51 42.43 21.69
N GLY A 15 41.24 42.61 21.28
CA GLY A 15 40.51 41.63 20.53
C GLY A 15 41.30 41.34 19.29
N ASN A 16 41.84 40.15 19.25
CA ASN A 16 42.49 39.62 18.05
C ASN A 16 41.40 39.45 16.98
N ASN A 17 40.92 40.57 16.42
CA ASN A 17 39.93 40.62 15.35
C ASN A 17 40.60 40.26 14.01
N ASN A 18 41.35 39.16 13.97
CA ASN A 18 41.67 38.50 12.72
C ASN A 18 40.41 37.83 12.21
N MET A 19 39.41 38.65 11.84
CA MET A 19 38.29 38.18 11.07
C MET A 19 38.81 37.81 9.70
N SER A 20 38.99 36.48 9.48
CA SER A 20 39.21 36.01 8.13
C SER A 20 37.85 35.97 7.41
N ASP A 21 37.81 36.46 6.19
CA ASP A 21 36.60 36.37 5.37
C ASP A 21 36.14 34.90 5.27
N VAL A 22 34.86 34.69 5.46
CA VAL A 22 34.25 33.36 5.38
C VAL A 22 33.78 33.12 3.96
N ASN A 23 34.09 31.94 3.43
CA ASN A 23 33.60 31.51 2.13
C ASN A 23 32.14 31.05 2.27
N GLU A 24 31.21 32.00 2.22
CA GLU A 24 29.77 31.72 2.31
C GLU A 24 29.31 31.01 1.04
N ALA A 25 28.57 29.88 1.19
CA ALA A 25 28.04 29.12 0.07
C ALA A 25 26.57 29.45 -0.23
N LYS A 26 26.29 29.80 -1.47
CA LYS A 26 24.94 29.90 -2.02
C LYS A 26 24.62 28.59 -2.72
N ILE A 27 23.50 27.94 -2.32
CA ILE A 27 23.01 26.68 -2.87
C ILE A 27 21.76 26.95 -3.71
N GLU A 28 21.83 26.61 -5.01
CA GLU A 28 20.74 26.80 -5.98
C GLU A 28 20.43 25.48 -6.69
N GLY A 29 19.25 25.35 -7.31
CA GLY A 29 18.82 24.18 -8.08
C GLY A 29 18.02 23.13 -7.27
N ILE A 30 17.88 23.32 -5.96
CA ILE A 30 17.04 22.46 -5.13
C ILE A 30 15.69 23.12 -4.94
N GLU A 31 14.62 22.45 -5.40
CA GLU A 31 13.24 22.89 -5.22
C GLU A 31 12.73 22.55 -3.81
N ASP A 32 11.61 23.13 -3.40
CA ASP A 32 11.04 22.89 -2.06
C ASP A 32 10.47 21.46 -1.92
N SER A 33 10.01 20.86 -3.03
CA SER A 33 9.44 19.52 -3.03
C SER A 33 9.54 18.81 -4.37
N TYR A 34 9.65 17.49 -4.30
CA TYR A 34 9.66 16.57 -5.44
C TYR A 34 8.57 15.51 -5.27
N TYR A 35 7.89 15.19 -6.38
CA TYR A 35 6.90 14.12 -6.48
C TYR A 35 7.43 13.03 -7.39
N LYS A 36 7.53 11.80 -6.87
CA LYS A 36 8.12 10.67 -7.58
C LYS A 36 7.35 9.38 -7.34
N VAL A 37 7.48 8.45 -8.28
CA VAL A 37 6.87 7.12 -8.22
C VAL A 37 7.93 6.10 -7.84
N ALA A 38 7.65 5.31 -6.78
CA ALA A 38 8.54 4.23 -6.35
C ALA A 38 8.76 3.22 -7.48
N ASP A 39 9.94 2.65 -7.56
CA ASP A 39 10.36 1.60 -8.50
C ASP A 39 10.27 1.95 -10.00
N MET A 40 9.81 3.17 -10.33
CA MET A 40 9.63 3.62 -11.72
C MET A 40 10.46 4.84 -12.07
N GLU A 41 10.79 5.68 -11.11
CA GLU A 41 11.45 6.96 -11.36
C GLU A 41 12.73 7.10 -10.53
N ASN A 42 13.66 7.89 -11.03
CA ASN A 42 14.82 8.35 -10.26
C ASN A 42 14.57 9.77 -9.75
N LEU A 43 15.21 10.10 -8.65
CA LEU A 43 15.28 11.48 -8.17
C LEU A 43 16.57 12.10 -8.68
N GLU A 44 16.44 13.03 -9.62
CA GLU A 44 17.55 13.78 -10.20
C GLU A 44 17.47 15.24 -9.71
N ILE A 45 18.53 15.72 -9.05
CA ILE A 45 18.61 17.10 -8.57
C ILE A 45 19.98 17.68 -8.95
N PRO A 46 20.06 18.47 -10.00
CA PRO A 46 21.27 19.23 -10.32
C PRO A 46 21.41 20.39 -9.35
N VAL A 47 22.60 20.57 -8.78
CA VAL A 47 22.87 21.60 -7.79
C VAL A 47 23.99 22.52 -8.24
N LYS A 48 23.78 23.82 -8.05
CA LYS A 48 24.84 24.81 -8.19
C LYS A 48 25.22 25.33 -6.81
N VAL A 49 26.53 25.25 -6.48
CA VAL A 49 27.09 25.82 -5.26
C VAL A 49 28.07 26.89 -5.67
N THR A 50 27.90 28.11 -5.14
CA THR A 50 28.78 29.25 -5.40
C THR A 50 29.26 29.81 -4.07
N GLY A 51 30.59 29.83 -3.87
CA GLY A 51 31.18 30.41 -2.67
C GLY A 51 31.55 31.88 -2.89
N THR A 52 31.43 32.72 -1.86
CA THR A 52 31.76 34.15 -1.92
C THR A 52 33.27 34.37 -2.23
N LEU A 53 34.14 33.47 -1.78
CA LEU A 53 35.59 33.55 -2.03
C LEU A 53 36.05 32.62 -3.13
N SER A 54 35.43 31.44 -3.24
CA SER A 54 35.82 30.39 -4.20
C SER A 54 35.08 30.49 -5.55
N GLY A 55 34.05 31.34 -5.64
CA GLY A 55 33.22 31.39 -6.84
C GLY A 55 32.58 30.05 -7.16
N ASP A 56 32.66 29.61 -8.41
CA ASP A 56 32.08 28.36 -8.90
C ASP A 56 33.07 27.17 -8.78
N ASP A 57 34.16 27.29 -8.00
CA ASP A 57 35.11 26.18 -7.81
C ASP A 57 34.51 25.06 -6.97
N GLN A 58 34.06 23.99 -7.64
CA GLN A 58 33.42 22.83 -7.01
C GLN A 58 34.38 22.03 -6.10
N ASN A 59 35.68 22.20 -6.24
CA ASN A 59 36.67 21.51 -5.40
C ASN A 59 36.82 22.13 -4.01
N SER A 60 36.23 23.29 -3.77
CA SER A 60 36.29 24.00 -2.49
C SER A 60 35.38 23.38 -1.44
N PHE A 61 34.42 22.52 -1.83
CA PHE A 61 33.45 21.91 -0.95
C PHE A 61 33.48 20.40 -1.00
N ASP A 62 33.15 19.76 0.13
CA ASP A 62 32.74 18.36 0.20
C ASP A 62 31.21 18.32 0.25
N TYR A 63 30.60 17.34 -0.46
CA TYR A 63 29.14 17.25 -0.59
C TYR A 63 28.60 16.00 0.08
N MET A 64 27.35 16.08 0.55
CA MET A 64 26.65 14.93 1.10
C MET A 64 25.15 15.13 0.94
N TRP A 65 24.47 14.09 0.49
CA TRP A 65 23.03 13.97 0.51
C TRP A 65 22.60 12.93 1.52
N TYR A 66 21.59 13.23 2.30
CA TYR A 66 20.98 12.23 3.19
C TYR A 66 19.47 12.32 3.21
N LEU A 67 18.87 11.14 3.31
CA LEU A 67 17.45 10.90 3.37
C LEU A 67 17.05 10.69 4.83
N CYS A 68 16.02 11.40 5.28
CA CYS A 68 15.41 11.21 6.59
C CYS A 68 13.99 10.69 6.42
N ALA A 69 13.73 9.49 6.92
CA ALA A 69 12.39 8.97 7.06
C ALA A 69 11.80 9.45 8.40
N LYS A 70 10.51 9.85 8.37
CA LYS A 70 9.77 10.07 9.60
C LYS A 70 9.29 8.71 10.12
N ASP A 71 9.77 8.26 11.26
CA ASP A 71 9.21 7.09 11.90
C ASP A 71 7.74 7.32 12.27
N ILE A 72 6.92 6.29 12.04
CA ILE A 72 5.52 6.25 12.45
C ILE A 72 5.52 6.20 13.99
N GLY A 73 5.47 7.37 14.62
CA GLY A 73 5.58 7.50 16.07
C GLY A 73 6.36 8.74 16.55
N GLY A 74 7.10 9.36 15.66
CA GLY A 74 7.44 10.79 15.75
C GLY A 74 8.69 11.19 16.54
N THR A 75 9.59 10.29 16.96
CA THR A 75 10.72 10.68 17.83
C THR A 75 12.12 10.24 17.37
N GLN A 76 12.26 9.38 16.39
CA GLN A 76 13.57 9.07 15.80
C GLN A 76 13.54 9.27 14.28
N HIS A 77 14.49 10.06 13.78
CA HIS A 77 14.75 10.21 12.36
C HIS A 77 15.94 9.32 12.00
N SER A 78 15.71 8.31 11.18
CA SER A 78 16.82 7.59 10.59
C SER A 78 17.44 8.45 9.49
N HIS A 79 18.75 8.66 9.55
CA HIS A 79 19.51 9.36 8.53
C HIS A 79 20.24 8.34 7.69
N THR A 80 19.97 8.33 6.39
CA THR A 80 20.68 7.48 5.44
C THR A 80 21.40 8.34 4.42
N VAL A 81 22.73 8.21 4.32
CA VAL A 81 23.50 8.87 3.28
C VAL A 81 23.16 8.20 1.94
N ILE A 82 22.71 8.99 0.97
CA ILE A 82 22.27 8.51 -0.34
C ILE A 82 23.22 8.91 -1.48
N SER A 83 24.07 9.95 -1.28
CA SER A 83 25.11 10.35 -2.22
C SER A 83 26.15 11.24 -1.54
N ASN A 84 27.39 11.24 -2.06
CA ASN A 84 28.44 12.21 -1.75
C ASN A 84 28.81 13.07 -2.97
N GLU A 85 28.05 12.96 -4.04
CA GLU A 85 28.23 13.79 -5.22
C GLU A 85 27.49 15.13 -5.06
N LYS A 86 27.91 16.15 -5.83
CA LYS A 86 27.26 17.45 -5.85
C LYS A 86 25.82 17.33 -6.37
N ASP A 87 25.68 16.70 -7.52
CA ASP A 87 24.38 16.48 -8.15
C ASP A 87 23.83 15.14 -7.68
N LEU A 88 22.55 15.11 -7.31
CA LEU A 88 21.91 13.88 -6.88
C LEU A 88 21.37 13.12 -8.09
N SER A 89 21.72 11.84 -8.16
CA SER A 89 21.01 10.83 -8.95
C SER A 89 20.71 9.64 -8.03
N TYR A 90 19.47 9.50 -7.63
CA TYR A 90 19.08 8.50 -6.65
C TYR A 90 17.92 7.65 -7.17
N PRO A 91 18.14 6.35 -7.42
CA PRO A 91 17.08 5.44 -7.84
C PRO A 91 16.12 5.19 -6.67
N LEU A 92 14.83 5.28 -6.95
CA LEU A 92 13.77 5.07 -5.94
C LEU A 92 13.33 3.59 -5.91
N THR A 93 14.26 2.67 -6.06
CA THR A 93 14.03 1.23 -5.94
C THR A 93 13.99 0.81 -4.48
N ASN A 94 12.97 0.01 -4.14
CA ASN A 94 12.75 -0.48 -2.77
C ASN A 94 12.49 0.61 -1.72
N ILE A 95 12.13 1.83 -2.15
CA ILE A 95 11.70 2.87 -1.24
C ILE A 95 10.20 2.76 -0.99
N ARG A 96 9.78 2.76 0.26
CA ARG A 96 8.37 2.69 0.61
C ARG A 96 7.64 3.99 0.21
N PRO A 97 6.40 3.93 -0.28
CA PRO A 97 5.60 5.14 -0.45
C PRO A 97 5.48 5.92 0.85
N GLY A 98 5.67 7.24 0.76
CA GLY A 98 5.67 8.09 1.95
C GLY A 98 6.26 9.48 1.68
N THR A 99 6.41 10.26 2.73
CA THR A 99 7.04 11.58 2.66
C THR A 99 8.35 11.56 3.42
N TYR A 100 9.40 11.98 2.74
CA TYR A 100 10.78 12.01 3.24
C TYR A 100 11.30 13.43 3.24
N SER A 101 12.21 13.74 4.14
CA SER A 101 13.01 14.96 4.09
C SER A 101 14.38 14.60 3.52
N ILE A 102 14.80 15.35 2.52
CA ILE A 102 16.14 15.23 1.92
C ILE A 102 16.92 16.46 2.29
N TYR A 103 18.18 16.25 2.63
CA TYR A 103 19.12 17.29 2.99
C TYR A 103 20.33 17.22 2.10
N PHE A 104 20.68 18.36 1.54
CA PHE A 104 21.97 18.57 0.86
C PHE A 104 22.88 19.37 1.77
N ARG A 105 24.09 18.91 1.93
CA ARG A 105 25.13 19.55 2.73
C ARG A 105 26.34 19.83 1.85
N ALA A 106 26.81 21.08 1.88
CA ALA A 106 28.10 21.48 1.35
C ALA A 106 29.01 21.91 2.51
N THR A 107 30.14 21.27 2.66
CA THR A 107 31.12 21.57 3.72
C THR A 107 32.33 22.24 3.09
N ASP A 108 32.62 23.49 3.45
CA ASP A 108 33.81 24.18 2.99
C ASP A 108 35.08 23.48 3.51
N LYS A 109 35.98 23.13 2.62
CA LYS A 109 37.17 22.34 2.96
C LYS A 109 38.18 23.10 3.83
N ALA A 110 38.26 24.42 3.67
CA ALA A 110 39.20 25.25 4.39
C ALA A 110 38.75 25.57 5.81
N THR A 111 37.47 25.99 5.94
CA THR A 111 36.92 26.48 7.19
C THR A 111 36.14 25.41 7.96
N LYS A 112 35.75 24.30 7.34
CA LYS A 112 34.86 23.26 7.83
C LYS A 112 33.45 23.75 8.14
N LEU A 113 33.06 24.93 7.68
CA LEU A 113 31.73 25.43 7.78
C LEU A 113 30.76 24.61 6.91
N ILE A 114 29.58 24.39 7.45
CA ILE A 114 28.53 23.55 6.82
C ILE A 114 27.40 24.47 6.35
N TYR A 115 27.06 24.33 5.08
CA TYR A 115 25.91 24.95 4.46
C TYR A 115 24.91 23.86 4.09
N GLU A 116 23.65 24.01 4.49
CA GLU A 116 22.67 22.98 4.31
C GLU A 116 21.40 23.54 3.68
N LYS A 117 20.80 22.78 2.76
CA LYS A 117 19.49 23.04 2.19
C LYS A 117 18.68 21.75 2.21
N ASN A 118 17.41 21.84 2.57
CA ASN A 118 16.49 20.72 2.61
C ASN A 118 15.35 20.87 1.61
N CYS A 119 14.75 19.73 1.24
CA CYS A 119 13.53 19.64 0.44
C CYS A 119 12.71 18.44 0.88
N LEU A 120 11.45 18.39 0.42
CA LEU A 120 10.58 17.27 0.64
C LEU A 120 10.57 16.35 -0.58
N LEU A 121 10.63 15.04 -0.34
CA LEU A 121 10.37 14.02 -1.35
C LEU A 121 9.09 13.28 -0.98
N LYS A 122 8.08 13.36 -1.83
CA LYS A 122 6.88 12.54 -1.73
C LYS A 122 6.95 11.41 -2.74
N VAL A 123 7.05 10.20 -2.23
CA VAL A 123 7.06 8.97 -3.02
C VAL A 123 5.67 8.35 -2.97
N ILE A 124 5.10 8.07 -4.14
CA ILE A 124 3.82 7.39 -4.29
C ILE A 124 4.02 5.98 -4.84
N SER A 125 3.07 5.09 -4.53
CA SER A 125 3.08 3.76 -5.13
C SER A 125 2.60 3.81 -6.58
N PRO A 126 3.19 3.03 -7.51
CA PRO A 126 2.67 2.91 -8.86
C PRO A 126 1.29 2.25 -8.93
N TYR A 127 0.87 1.58 -7.86
CA TYR A 127 -0.39 0.83 -7.77
C TYR A 127 -1.57 1.61 -7.19
N VAL A 128 -1.44 2.92 -7.02
CA VAL A 128 -2.51 3.78 -6.44
C VAL A 128 -3.74 3.84 -7.35
N ARG A 129 -3.53 3.78 -8.66
CA ARG A 129 -4.61 3.87 -9.66
C ARG A 129 -4.25 3.08 -10.90
N GLY A 130 -5.15 2.18 -11.30
CA GLY A 130 -4.93 1.37 -12.51
C GLY A 130 -5.79 0.12 -12.53
N PHE A 131 -5.38 -0.85 -13.35
CA PHE A 131 -6.07 -2.11 -13.56
C PHE A 131 -5.10 -3.28 -13.41
N TYR A 132 -5.54 -4.33 -12.73
CA TYR A 132 -4.88 -5.64 -12.80
C TYR A 132 -5.31 -6.37 -14.06
N LEU A 133 -4.35 -6.86 -14.81
CA LEU A 133 -4.55 -7.78 -15.93
C LEU A 133 -4.24 -9.19 -15.42
N TYR A 134 -5.27 -10.01 -15.35
CA TYR A 134 -5.20 -11.38 -14.87
C TYR A 134 -5.55 -12.33 -15.99
N GLY A 135 -4.71 -13.28 -16.28
CA GLY A 135 -4.91 -14.19 -17.40
C GLY A 135 -3.82 -15.25 -17.50
N ASP A 136 -3.92 -16.05 -18.57
CA ASP A 136 -2.92 -17.06 -18.87
C ASP A 136 -1.78 -16.45 -19.69
N LYS A 137 -0.55 -16.78 -19.33
CA LYS A 137 0.65 -16.56 -20.13
C LYS A 137 0.67 -17.51 -21.33
N GLU A 138 1.63 -17.33 -22.24
CA GLU A 138 1.78 -18.17 -23.45
C GLU A 138 1.96 -19.66 -23.13
N ASP A 139 2.56 -19.99 -21.99
CA ASP A 139 2.73 -21.36 -21.52
C ASP A 139 1.49 -21.93 -20.79
N GLY A 140 0.39 -21.14 -20.73
CA GLY A 140 -0.85 -21.45 -20.05
C GLY A 140 -0.82 -21.25 -18.55
N THR A 141 0.30 -20.83 -17.96
CA THR A 141 0.37 -20.51 -16.53
C THR A 141 -0.28 -19.17 -16.23
N VAL A 142 -0.86 -19.07 -15.04
CA VAL A 142 -1.49 -17.82 -14.59
C VAL A 142 -0.46 -16.73 -14.37
N GLY A 143 -0.76 -15.53 -14.87
CA GLY A 143 0.02 -14.32 -14.68
C GLY A 143 -0.83 -13.14 -14.24
N ILE A 144 -0.18 -12.14 -13.66
CA ILE A 144 -0.77 -10.85 -13.32
C ILE A 144 0.20 -9.75 -13.73
N ASP A 145 -0.34 -8.79 -14.48
CA ASP A 145 0.30 -7.51 -14.77
C ASP A 145 -0.56 -6.37 -14.20
N PHE A 146 0.01 -5.19 -14.10
CA PHE A 146 -0.72 -4.00 -13.65
C PHE A 146 -0.54 -2.86 -14.65
N VAL A 147 -1.63 -2.27 -15.07
CA VAL A 147 -1.63 -1.05 -15.89
C VAL A 147 -1.75 0.15 -14.95
N SER A 148 -0.64 0.82 -14.70
CA SER A 148 -0.59 2.03 -13.88
C SER A 148 -1.10 3.23 -14.66
N MET A 149 -2.05 3.97 -14.09
CA MET A 149 -2.71 5.13 -14.69
C MET A 149 -2.68 6.33 -13.72
N LEU A 150 -1.50 6.73 -13.34
CA LEU A 150 -1.29 7.87 -12.43
C LEU A 150 -1.62 9.20 -13.13
N GLU A 151 -2.15 10.15 -12.38
CA GLU A 151 -2.37 11.50 -12.89
C GLU A 151 -1.04 12.16 -13.28
N GLU A 152 -1.07 12.93 -14.36
CA GLU A 152 0.11 13.63 -14.90
C GLU A 152 1.30 12.73 -15.26
N ARG A 153 1.04 11.44 -15.51
CA ARG A 153 2.03 10.42 -15.92
C ARG A 153 1.51 9.63 -17.11
N ASP A 154 2.42 9.14 -17.91
CA ASP A 154 2.09 8.20 -18.97
C ASP A 154 1.57 6.88 -18.38
N THR A 155 0.60 6.29 -19.06
CA THR A 155 0.12 4.95 -18.72
C THR A 155 1.25 3.95 -18.92
N THR A 156 1.60 3.19 -17.87
CA THR A 156 2.71 2.24 -17.90
C THR A 156 2.23 0.85 -17.50
N VAL A 157 2.68 -0.16 -18.23
CA VAL A 157 2.44 -1.57 -17.88
C VAL A 157 3.58 -2.06 -16.99
N ILE A 158 3.23 -2.49 -15.79
CA ILE A 158 4.15 -3.18 -14.87
C ILE A 158 3.91 -4.67 -15.09
N ALA A 159 4.78 -5.25 -15.90
CA ALA A 159 4.67 -6.65 -16.32
C ALA A 159 5.29 -7.61 -15.28
N ASP A 160 4.85 -8.86 -15.34
CA ASP A 160 5.42 -10.00 -14.60
C ASP A 160 5.52 -9.77 -13.08
N MET A 161 4.51 -9.10 -12.53
CA MET A 161 4.45 -8.85 -11.10
C MET A 161 3.96 -10.05 -10.27
N PHE A 162 3.74 -11.20 -10.91
CA PHE A 162 3.20 -12.40 -10.28
C PHE A 162 4.15 -13.57 -10.35
N GLU A 163 4.42 -14.18 -9.20
CA GLU A 163 5.25 -15.37 -9.06
C GLU A 163 4.38 -16.61 -8.93
N ASN A 164 4.38 -17.44 -9.96
CA ASN A 164 3.60 -18.68 -10.01
C ASN A 164 4.53 -19.89 -9.92
N THR A 165 5.10 -20.14 -8.74
CA THR A 165 6.04 -21.25 -8.50
C THR A 165 5.39 -22.63 -8.60
N ARG A 166 4.06 -22.70 -8.46
CA ARG A 166 3.30 -23.95 -8.52
C ARG A 166 2.86 -24.36 -9.93
N GLY A 167 3.09 -23.47 -10.91
CA GLY A 167 2.68 -23.70 -12.29
C GLY A 167 1.15 -23.81 -12.48
N ILE A 168 0.37 -23.14 -11.61
CA ILE A 168 -1.10 -23.11 -11.69
C ILE A 168 -1.52 -22.48 -13.00
N LYS A 169 -2.55 -23.07 -13.66
CA LYS A 169 -3.01 -22.73 -15.00
C LYS A 169 -4.48 -22.31 -15.00
N HIS A 170 -4.90 -21.79 -16.14
CA HIS A 170 -6.30 -21.52 -16.48
C HIS A 170 -6.98 -20.51 -15.55
N ALA A 171 -6.54 -19.27 -15.67
CA ALA A 171 -7.12 -18.12 -15.00
C ALA A 171 -8.62 -17.98 -15.33
N LYS A 172 -9.46 -17.72 -14.34
CA LYS A 172 -10.89 -17.50 -14.47
C LYS A 172 -11.30 -16.09 -14.07
N ASN A 173 -11.12 -15.76 -12.79
CA ASN A 173 -11.52 -14.48 -12.24
C ASN A 173 -10.49 -13.98 -11.23
N LEU A 174 -10.36 -12.66 -11.15
CA LEU A 174 -9.65 -11.98 -10.09
C LEU A 174 -10.63 -11.06 -9.36
N PHE A 175 -10.87 -11.32 -8.09
CA PHE A 175 -11.74 -10.50 -7.26
C PHE A 175 -10.93 -9.55 -6.39
N PHE A 176 -11.31 -8.29 -6.41
CA PHE A 176 -10.80 -7.31 -5.47
C PHE A 176 -11.80 -7.20 -4.31
N THR A 177 -11.53 -7.89 -3.23
CA THR A 177 -12.52 -8.10 -2.17
C THR A 177 -12.46 -7.08 -1.05
N GLY A 178 -11.43 -6.26 -0.98
CA GLY A 178 -11.21 -5.28 0.08
C GLY A 178 -11.42 -5.87 1.46
N CYS A 179 -10.37 -6.20 2.11
CA CYS A 179 -10.41 -6.55 3.50
C CYS A 179 -9.17 -6.16 4.23
N THR A 180 -9.36 -5.81 5.47
CA THR A 180 -8.23 -5.64 6.37
C THR A 180 -8.50 -6.42 7.62
N GLY A 181 -7.55 -7.24 8.03
CA GLY A 181 -7.39 -7.49 9.44
C GLY A 181 -7.15 -6.16 10.18
N MET A 182 -7.51 -6.05 11.43
CA MET A 182 -7.14 -4.93 12.28
C MET A 182 -5.63 -4.97 12.53
N GLY A 183 -4.88 -4.17 11.79
CA GLY A 183 -3.44 -4.03 11.91
C GLY A 183 -2.90 -3.29 10.71
N ALA A 184 -2.27 -2.15 10.93
CA ALA A 184 -1.72 -1.28 9.88
C ALA A 184 -0.59 -1.93 9.07
N ASP A 185 -0.12 -3.10 9.46
CA ASP A 185 1.07 -3.75 8.91
C ASP A 185 0.77 -4.92 7.96
N LYS A 186 -0.49 -5.30 7.79
CA LYS A 186 -0.83 -6.31 6.80
C LYS A 186 -0.86 -5.66 5.43
N ALA A 187 0.09 -6.04 4.62
CA ALA A 187 0.19 -5.61 3.24
C ALA A 187 -1.15 -5.83 2.51
N ASN A 188 -1.51 -4.85 1.72
CA ASN A 188 -2.81 -4.70 1.05
C ASN A 188 -3.19 -5.81 0.06
N LEU A 189 -2.48 -6.92 0.00
CA LEU A 189 -2.70 -8.02 -0.94
C LEU A 189 -3.81 -8.98 -0.52
N GLU A 190 -4.22 -8.97 0.75
CA GLU A 190 -5.41 -9.72 1.21
C GLU A 190 -6.71 -9.29 0.52
N TYR A 191 -6.62 -8.25 -0.32
CA TYR A 191 -7.74 -7.73 -1.11
C TYR A 191 -7.99 -8.48 -2.41
N LEU A 192 -6.98 -9.16 -2.95
CA LEU A 192 -7.07 -9.87 -4.20
C LEU A 192 -7.30 -11.36 -3.94
N TYR A 193 -8.21 -11.93 -4.72
CA TYR A 193 -8.54 -13.35 -4.66
C TYR A 193 -8.61 -13.90 -6.08
N ALA A 194 -7.71 -14.78 -6.41
CA ALA A 194 -7.59 -15.36 -7.74
C ALA A 194 -8.32 -16.69 -7.84
N VAL A 195 -9.14 -16.85 -8.88
CA VAL A 195 -9.86 -18.09 -9.21
C VAL A 195 -9.26 -18.69 -10.47
N THR A 196 -8.98 -19.97 -10.43
CA THR A 196 -8.44 -20.79 -11.52
C THR A 196 -9.27 -22.06 -11.69
N ASP A 197 -8.99 -22.89 -12.69
CA ASP A 197 -9.60 -24.21 -12.79
C ASP A 197 -9.11 -25.16 -11.69
N ASP A 198 -7.88 -24.96 -11.19
CA ASP A 198 -7.24 -25.83 -10.19
C ASP A 198 -7.60 -25.47 -8.75
N GLY A 199 -8.10 -24.27 -8.50
CA GLY A 199 -8.43 -23.78 -7.17
C GLY A 199 -8.69 -22.29 -7.10
N SER A 200 -8.90 -21.81 -5.88
CA SER A 200 -9.18 -20.40 -5.63
C SER A 200 -8.37 -19.92 -4.42
N TYR A 201 -7.57 -18.89 -4.62
CA TYR A 201 -6.51 -18.51 -3.69
C TYR A 201 -6.57 -17.03 -3.33
N PRO A 202 -6.46 -16.67 -2.04
CA PRO A 202 -6.02 -15.33 -1.68
C PRO A 202 -4.64 -15.07 -2.29
N LEU A 203 -4.36 -13.82 -2.61
CA LEU A 203 -3.02 -13.43 -3.04
C LEU A 203 -2.21 -12.86 -1.87
N THR A 204 -0.92 -13.12 -1.90
CA THR A 204 0.04 -12.68 -0.88
C THR A 204 1.31 -12.15 -1.54
N HIS A 205 2.23 -11.61 -0.74
CA HIS A 205 3.57 -11.32 -1.21
C HIS A 205 4.34 -12.62 -1.45
N SER A 206 5.14 -12.64 -2.50
CA SER A 206 6.08 -13.73 -2.74
C SER A 206 7.19 -13.74 -1.68
N SER A 207 7.95 -14.82 -1.63
CA SER A 207 9.11 -14.93 -0.74
C SER A 207 10.17 -13.85 -0.97
N SER A 208 10.20 -13.27 -2.16
CA SER A 208 11.07 -12.14 -2.52
C SER A 208 10.51 -10.78 -2.09
N GLU A 209 9.29 -10.71 -1.54
CA GLU A 209 8.53 -9.51 -1.19
C GLU A 209 8.31 -8.52 -2.35
N SER A 210 8.89 -8.78 -3.51
CA SER A 210 8.82 -7.89 -4.68
C SER A 210 7.67 -8.22 -5.64
N LYS A 211 7.10 -9.41 -5.53
CA LYS A 211 6.02 -9.90 -6.41
C LYS A 211 4.81 -10.38 -5.60
N ILE A 212 3.70 -10.53 -6.30
CA ILE A 212 2.50 -11.17 -5.78
C ILE A 212 2.59 -12.68 -6.05
N ALA A 213 2.03 -13.48 -5.18
CA ALA A 213 1.96 -14.94 -5.33
C ALA A 213 0.62 -15.48 -4.82
N PHE A 214 0.28 -16.70 -5.19
CA PHE A 214 -0.82 -17.42 -4.55
C PHE A 214 -0.47 -17.72 -3.09
N ALA A 215 -1.40 -17.50 -2.17
CA ALA A 215 -1.29 -18.04 -0.82
C ALA A 215 -1.15 -19.57 -0.86
N GLU A 216 -0.54 -20.14 0.16
CA GLU A 216 -0.36 -21.60 0.24
C GLU A 216 -1.70 -22.33 0.31
N THR A 217 -2.63 -21.75 1.08
CA THR A 217 -3.96 -22.34 1.36
C THR A 217 -4.97 -21.88 0.32
N ASP A 218 -5.67 -22.81 -0.30
CA ASP A 218 -6.78 -22.55 -1.22
C ASP A 218 -8.12 -22.49 -0.49
N PHE A 219 -9.18 -22.07 -1.21
CA PHE A 219 -10.52 -22.02 -0.65
C PHE A 219 -11.02 -23.37 -0.12
N ASN A 220 -10.73 -24.45 -0.82
CA ASN A 220 -11.18 -25.79 -0.42
C ASN A 220 -10.53 -26.29 0.88
N GLU A 221 -9.33 -25.83 1.19
CA GLU A 221 -8.69 -26.13 2.47
C GLU A 221 -9.31 -25.32 3.61
N MET A 222 -9.75 -24.09 3.34
CA MET A 222 -10.43 -23.22 4.31
C MET A 222 -11.92 -23.59 4.48
N ALA A 223 -12.51 -24.34 3.55
CA ALA A 223 -13.92 -24.71 3.58
C ALA A 223 -14.15 -26.05 4.28
N TRP A 224 -15.03 -26.03 5.29
CA TRP A 224 -15.43 -27.20 6.08
C TRP A 224 -16.96 -27.31 6.12
N PRO A 225 -17.63 -27.66 4.99
CA PRO A 225 -19.07 -27.69 4.91
C PRO A 225 -19.67 -28.61 5.99
N THR A 226 -20.61 -28.08 6.75
CA THR A 226 -21.32 -28.82 7.81
C THR A 226 -22.43 -29.71 7.28
N ILE A 227 -22.85 -29.49 6.03
CA ILE A 227 -23.88 -30.26 5.34
C ILE A 227 -23.24 -31.33 4.48
N SER A 228 -23.57 -32.58 4.71
CA SER A 228 -22.95 -33.73 4.08
C SER A 228 -23.20 -33.90 2.58
N THR A 229 -24.23 -33.22 2.04
CA THR A 229 -24.54 -33.21 0.61
C THR A 229 -23.56 -32.33 -0.19
N ILE A 230 -22.90 -31.37 0.44
CA ILE A 230 -21.90 -30.55 -0.20
C ILE A 230 -20.58 -31.32 -0.31
N LYS A 231 -20.06 -31.44 -1.51
CA LYS A 231 -18.85 -32.23 -1.80
C LYS A 231 -17.72 -31.34 -2.32
N LYS A 232 -16.54 -31.52 -1.80
CA LYS A 232 -15.31 -30.93 -2.34
C LYS A 232 -14.84 -31.70 -3.60
N PRO A 233 -14.17 -31.04 -4.54
CA PRO A 233 -13.81 -29.63 -4.53
C PRO A 233 -15.00 -28.72 -4.86
N LEU A 234 -15.04 -27.55 -4.21
CA LEU A 234 -15.98 -26.49 -4.48
C LEU A 234 -15.37 -25.52 -5.50
N LYS A 235 -16.17 -25.11 -6.48
CA LYS A 235 -15.76 -24.11 -7.47
C LYS A 235 -16.28 -22.75 -7.07
N VAL A 236 -15.40 -21.81 -6.81
CA VAL A 236 -15.77 -20.42 -6.49
C VAL A 236 -16.30 -19.73 -7.72
N LEU A 237 -17.49 -19.16 -7.62
CA LEU A 237 -18.18 -18.42 -8.68
C LEU A 237 -18.08 -16.90 -8.46
N ASP A 238 -18.23 -16.45 -7.21
CA ASP A 238 -18.12 -15.04 -6.85
C ASP A 238 -17.75 -14.85 -5.37
N ILE A 239 -17.19 -13.70 -5.04
CA ILE A 239 -16.74 -13.35 -3.69
C ILE A 239 -17.16 -11.91 -3.37
N TRP A 240 -17.85 -11.70 -2.27
CA TRP A 240 -18.26 -10.36 -1.82
C TRP A 240 -17.66 -10.01 -0.45
N PRO A 241 -17.47 -8.74 -0.15
CA PRO A 241 -17.73 -7.58 -1.00
C PRO A 241 -16.70 -7.46 -2.12
N HIS A 242 -17.13 -6.96 -3.27
CA HIS A 242 -16.18 -6.38 -4.21
C HIS A 242 -15.74 -5.04 -3.63
N ALA A 243 -14.43 -4.83 -3.52
CA ALA A 243 -13.92 -3.54 -3.09
C ALA A 243 -13.89 -2.57 -4.26
N TYR A 244 -14.32 -1.37 -4.01
CA TYR A 244 -14.12 -0.25 -4.91
C TYR A 244 -13.88 1.02 -4.09
N GLY A 245 -13.20 1.98 -4.67
CA GLY A 245 -12.79 3.20 -4.01
C GLY A 245 -11.29 3.23 -3.74
N SER A 246 -10.80 4.38 -3.35
CA SER A 246 -9.39 4.63 -3.07
C SER A 246 -9.17 5.16 -1.66
N GLY A 247 -8.01 4.85 -1.10
CA GLY A 247 -7.54 5.42 0.15
C GLY A 247 -8.33 4.98 1.38
N ASN A 248 -8.50 5.89 2.33
CA ASN A 248 -9.11 5.64 3.64
C ASN A 248 -10.61 5.24 3.59
N THR A 249 -11.23 5.23 2.42
CA THR A 249 -12.61 4.77 2.23
C THR A 249 -12.73 3.26 2.07
N MET A 250 -11.64 2.57 1.77
CA MET A 250 -11.58 1.11 1.86
C MET A 250 -11.55 0.69 3.32
N ARG A 251 -12.70 0.74 3.96
CA ARG A 251 -12.80 0.30 5.35
C ARG A 251 -12.66 -1.21 5.43
N SER A 252 -11.98 -1.64 6.48
CA SER A 252 -11.87 -3.04 6.85
C SER A 252 -13.23 -3.71 6.86
N ARG A 253 -13.43 -4.60 5.92
CA ARG A 253 -14.58 -5.51 5.93
C ARG A 253 -14.17 -6.71 6.79
N THR A 254 -15.03 -7.03 7.74
CA THR A 254 -14.74 -8.08 8.72
C THR A 254 -15.22 -9.44 8.27
N SER A 255 -15.83 -9.50 7.10
CA SER A 255 -16.48 -10.70 6.59
C SER A 255 -16.41 -10.78 5.08
N ARG A 256 -16.37 -12.01 4.61
CA ARG A 256 -16.39 -12.38 3.21
C ARG A 256 -17.49 -13.38 2.95
N PHE A 257 -18.22 -13.19 1.85
CA PHE A 257 -19.18 -14.15 1.33
C PHE A 257 -18.60 -14.80 0.09
N VAL A 258 -18.61 -16.11 0.02
CA VAL A 258 -18.12 -16.86 -1.12
C VAL A 258 -19.26 -17.70 -1.69
N LEU A 259 -19.65 -17.41 -2.92
CA LEU A 259 -20.58 -18.23 -3.67
C LEU A 259 -19.81 -19.31 -4.44
N THR A 260 -20.22 -20.54 -4.26
CA THR A 260 -19.68 -21.67 -5.01
C THR A 260 -20.74 -22.32 -5.90
N ASP A 261 -20.33 -23.30 -6.67
CA ASP A 261 -21.23 -24.13 -7.51
C ASP A 261 -22.26 -24.94 -6.71
N GLN A 262 -22.09 -25.10 -5.40
CA GLN A 262 -22.97 -25.91 -4.57
C GLN A 262 -23.63 -25.12 -3.43
N ALA A 263 -22.97 -24.14 -2.89
CA ALA A 263 -23.44 -23.38 -1.75
C ALA A 263 -22.83 -21.99 -1.66
N MET A 264 -23.42 -21.15 -0.85
CA MET A 264 -22.83 -19.88 -0.45
C MET A 264 -22.35 -19.96 0.99
N PHE A 265 -21.14 -19.47 1.24
CA PHE A 265 -20.50 -19.48 2.55
C PHE A 265 -20.25 -18.07 3.06
N PHE A 266 -20.21 -17.97 4.38
CA PHE A 266 -19.79 -16.77 5.08
C PHE A 266 -18.52 -17.06 5.90
N GLY A 267 -17.52 -16.21 5.78
CA GLY A 267 -16.29 -16.27 6.57
C GLY A 267 -16.07 -14.99 7.37
N SER A 268 -15.68 -15.15 8.62
CA SER A 268 -15.25 -14.04 9.45
C SER A 268 -13.73 -13.90 9.39
N LEU A 269 -13.25 -12.74 8.97
CA LEU A 269 -11.82 -12.46 8.86
C LEU A 269 -11.17 -12.11 10.21
N TYR A 270 -11.98 -11.82 11.22
CA TYR A 270 -11.51 -11.62 12.59
C TYR A 270 -11.06 -12.90 13.28
N GLN A 271 -11.68 -14.02 12.93
CA GLN A 271 -11.48 -15.30 13.60
C GLN A 271 -10.58 -16.26 12.81
N GLY A 272 -9.93 -15.74 11.80
CA GLY A 272 -9.30 -16.55 10.77
C GLY A 272 -10.31 -16.93 9.69
N GLU A 273 -9.87 -16.90 8.45
CA GLU A 273 -10.72 -17.18 7.30
C GLU A 273 -11.07 -18.66 7.24
N SER A 274 -12.31 -19.00 7.60
CA SER A 274 -12.83 -20.37 7.51
C SER A 274 -14.32 -20.36 7.13
N TYR A 275 -14.76 -21.37 6.38
CA TYR A 275 -16.09 -21.46 5.78
C TYR A 275 -16.75 -22.78 6.14
N GLY A 276 -17.73 -22.74 7.01
CA GLY A 276 -18.39 -23.94 7.54
C GLY A 276 -19.85 -24.05 7.13
N ASN A 277 -20.71 -23.26 7.77
CA ASN A 277 -22.12 -23.31 7.53
C ASN A 277 -22.52 -22.65 6.22
N PRO A 278 -23.26 -23.32 5.32
CA PRO A 278 -23.87 -22.66 4.18
C PRO A 278 -24.85 -21.57 4.60
N ALA A 279 -24.85 -20.48 3.85
CA ALA A 279 -25.68 -19.32 4.11
C ALA A 279 -26.88 -19.20 3.15
N ASN A 280 -26.96 -20.02 2.11
CA ASN A 280 -28.05 -20.05 1.12
C ASN A 280 -29.26 -20.89 1.60
N CYS A 281 -29.66 -20.70 2.84
CA CYS A 281 -30.83 -21.29 3.46
C CYS A 281 -31.67 -20.23 4.18
N TYR A 282 -32.96 -20.49 4.42
CA TYR A 282 -33.83 -19.56 5.14
C TYR A 282 -33.82 -19.79 6.65
N VAL A 283 -33.49 -20.99 7.06
CA VAL A 283 -33.33 -21.36 8.48
C VAL A 283 -31.87 -21.80 8.64
N GLN A 284 -31.21 -21.21 9.58
CA GLN A 284 -29.80 -21.53 9.84
C GLN A 284 -29.63 -23.02 10.23
N GLY A 285 -28.65 -23.64 9.61
CA GLY A 285 -28.34 -25.06 9.83
C GLY A 285 -29.32 -26.01 9.14
N ASP A 286 -30.29 -25.48 8.36
CA ASP A 286 -31.15 -26.31 7.51
C ASP A 286 -30.32 -26.85 6.33
N ASP A 287 -30.57 -28.12 5.99
CA ASP A 287 -29.98 -28.77 4.81
C ASP A 287 -30.75 -28.40 3.51
N LYS A 288 -31.86 -27.68 3.60
CA LYS A 288 -32.64 -27.19 2.47
C LYS A 288 -32.01 -25.94 1.87
N LEU A 289 -30.96 -26.15 1.10
CA LEU A 289 -30.30 -25.09 0.37
C LEU A 289 -31.15 -24.63 -0.83
N VAL A 290 -31.11 -23.33 -1.13
CA VAL A 290 -31.69 -22.80 -2.35
C VAL A 290 -30.60 -22.51 -3.37
N GLU A 291 -30.94 -22.63 -4.64
CA GLU A 291 -30.06 -22.28 -5.73
C GLU A 291 -30.04 -20.75 -5.91
N LEU A 292 -28.87 -20.15 -5.84
CA LEU A 292 -28.67 -18.73 -6.06
C LEU A 292 -28.20 -18.46 -7.50
N ALA A 293 -28.61 -17.33 -8.06
CA ALA A 293 -27.99 -16.84 -9.28
C ALA A 293 -26.51 -16.48 -9.01
N PRO A 294 -25.62 -16.68 -10.01
CA PRO A 294 -24.19 -16.43 -9.81
C PRO A 294 -23.83 -14.94 -9.83
N TYR A 295 -24.74 -14.09 -9.45
CA TYR A 295 -24.54 -12.64 -9.33
C TYR A 295 -25.19 -12.13 -8.05
N GLY A 296 -24.54 -11.21 -7.39
CA GLY A 296 -25.05 -10.49 -6.24
C GLY A 296 -24.88 -8.99 -6.38
N PHE A 297 -25.75 -8.24 -5.73
CA PHE A 297 -25.58 -6.81 -5.56
C PHE A 297 -25.17 -6.52 -4.14
N TYR A 298 -24.03 -5.88 -4.01
CA TYR A 298 -23.47 -5.43 -2.74
C TYR A 298 -23.49 -3.90 -2.72
N PRO A 299 -24.43 -3.29 -1.98
CA PRO A 299 -24.50 -1.83 -1.90
C PRO A 299 -23.27 -1.31 -1.13
N ASP A 300 -22.70 -0.23 -1.64
CA ASP A 300 -21.65 0.50 -0.93
C ASP A 300 -22.29 1.24 0.25
N ASN A 301 -22.34 0.60 1.39
CA ASN A 301 -22.64 1.29 2.61
C ASN A 301 -21.46 1.26 3.56
N SER A 302 -21.14 2.42 4.05
CA SER A 302 -20.01 2.73 4.92
C SER A 302 -20.10 2.09 6.32
N SER A 303 -21.11 1.25 6.58
CA SER A 303 -21.30 0.64 7.89
C SER A 303 -20.63 -0.72 8.00
N TYR A 304 -20.34 -1.12 9.21
CA TYR A 304 -19.76 -2.44 9.54
C TYR A 304 -20.69 -3.62 9.19
N THR A 305 -21.95 -3.36 8.83
CA THR A 305 -22.90 -4.38 8.41
C THR A 305 -22.84 -4.55 6.90
N SER A 306 -22.59 -5.75 6.48
CA SER A 306 -22.51 -6.12 5.07
C SER A 306 -23.82 -6.80 4.66
N THR A 307 -24.46 -6.28 3.63
CA THR A 307 -25.68 -6.90 3.07
C THR A 307 -25.43 -7.20 1.60
N VAL A 308 -25.65 -8.44 1.19
CA VAL A 308 -25.64 -8.85 -0.21
C VAL A 308 -27.07 -9.13 -0.65
N TYR A 309 -27.48 -8.58 -1.77
CA TYR A 309 -28.75 -8.87 -2.41
C TYR A 309 -28.54 -9.89 -3.52
N LEU A 310 -29.34 -10.94 -3.50
CA LEU A 310 -29.18 -12.12 -4.32
C LEU A 310 -30.53 -12.48 -4.96
N PHE A 311 -30.51 -13.28 -6.00
CA PHE A 311 -31.72 -13.86 -6.58
C PHE A 311 -31.78 -15.36 -6.27
N ASP A 312 -32.79 -15.75 -5.51
CA ASP A 312 -33.16 -17.14 -5.22
C ASP A 312 -33.86 -17.73 -6.44
N ARG A 313 -33.15 -18.59 -7.17
CA ARG A 313 -33.66 -19.26 -8.37
C ARG A 313 -34.68 -20.35 -8.04
N THR A 314 -34.58 -20.95 -6.87
CA THR A 314 -35.52 -22.00 -6.43
C THR A 314 -36.92 -21.42 -6.22
N ASN A 315 -37.01 -20.23 -5.64
CA ASN A 315 -38.30 -19.61 -5.28
C ASN A 315 -38.60 -18.35 -6.12
N HIS A 316 -37.82 -18.06 -7.13
CA HIS A 316 -37.97 -16.94 -8.09
C HIS A 316 -38.19 -15.57 -7.40
N LYS A 317 -37.31 -15.22 -6.45
CA LYS A 317 -37.41 -13.96 -5.71
C LYS A 317 -36.07 -13.40 -5.31
N PHE A 318 -36.07 -12.08 -5.08
CA PHE A 318 -34.92 -11.43 -4.46
C PHE A 318 -34.88 -11.69 -2.97
N VAL A 319 -33.67 -11.90 -2.47
CA VAL A 319 -33.38 -12.15 -1.06
C VAL A 319 -32.19 -11.31 -0.63
N LYS A 320 -32.03 -11.11 0.65
CA LYS A 320 -30.85 -10.47 1.22
C LYS A 320 -30.16 -11.40 2.20
N LEU A 321 -28.85 -11.34 2.21
CA LEU A 321 -28.02 -11.92 3.22
C LEU A 321 -27.38 -10.78 4.00
N ALA A 322 -27.70 -10.67 5.27
CA ALA A 322 -27.18 -9.63 6.15
C ALA A 322 -26.21 -10.25 7.15
N ASN A 323 -25.02 -9.68 7.25
CA ASN A 323 -24.06 -10.03 8.28
C ASN A 323 -24.13 -9.04 9.44
N THR A 324 -24.35 -9.56 10.61
CA THR A 324 -24.36 -8.83 11.88
C THR A 324 -23.29 -9.35 12.84
N TYR A 325 -22.06 -9.58 12.37
CA TYR A 325 -20.96 -10.12 13.18
C TYR A 325 -21.17 -11.53 13.75
N SER A 326 -22.25 -12.20 13.42
CA SER A 326 -22.49 -13.56 13.92
C SER A 326 -22.17 -14.60 12.86
N ALA A 327 -21.61 -15.73 13.27
CA ALA A 327 -21.40 -16.91 12.43
C ALA A 327 -22.74 -17.49 11.90
N ASN A 328 -23.84 -16.89 12.25
CA ASN A 328 -25.19 -17.36 12.06
C ASN A 328 -25.89 -16.50 11.00
N THR A 329 -25.51 -16.71 9.75
CA THR A 329 -26.03 -15.93 8.64
C THR A 329 -26.94 -16.81 7.78
N ASN A 330 -28.14 -16.34 7.50
CA ASN A 330 -29.12 -16.98 6.64
C ASN A 330 -29.87 -15.98 5.77
N LEU A 331 -30.49 -16.45 4.71
CA LEU A 331 -31.27 -15.61 3.80
C LEU A 331 -32.50 -15.03 4.48
N ALA A 332 -32.78 -13.78 4.22
CA ALA A 332 -34.00 -13.11 4.62
C ALA A 332 -34.76 -12.61 3.39
N LYS A 333 -36.08 -12.65 3.45
CA LYS A 333 -36.92 -12.02 2.44
C LYS A 333 -36.70 -10.51 2.45
N ILE A 334 -36.68 -9.91 1.26
CA ILE A 334 -36.77 -8.46 1.14
C ILE A 334 -38.24 -8.14 1.44
N THR A 335 -38.49 -7.52 2.57
CA THR A 335 -39.80 -6.96 2.87
C THR A 335 -39.88 -5.58 2.22
N ASP A 336 -40.91 -5.36 1.39
CA ASP A 336 -41.26 -4.03 0.92
C ASP A 336 -41.49 -3.13 2.15
N THR A 337 -40.51 -2.28 2.43
CA THR A 337 -40.78 -1.12 3.30
C THR A 337 -41.41 -0.07 2.41
N LYS A 338 -42.75 0.00 2.47
CA LYS A 338 -43.49 1.17 1.96
C LYS A 338 -43.07 2.42 2.74
#